data_6843e5f074e3836f8366fe46ebcec996
#
_entry.id   6843e5f074e3836f8366fe46ebcec996
#
_cell.length_a   1.000
_cell.length_b   1.000
_cell.length_c   1.000
_cell.angle_alpha   90.00
_cell.angle_beta   90.00
_cell.angle_gamma   90.00
#
_symmetry.space_group_name_H-M   'P 1'
#
loop_
_entity.id
_entity.type
_entity.pdbx_description
1 polymer ?
#
loop_
_entity_poly.entity_id
_entity_poly.type
_entity_poly.pdbx_seq_one_letter_code
_entity_poly.pdbx_strand_id
1 'polypeptide(L)'
;GHHPTEIAATMSAALPLGFKRVVVVFQPHRYSRTQDLADSFAHAFDGIDVLRVMDVFSAGELPIPGVSGKTVSSRVEVAHTVPDVRYIPSRRDLIADLLDTVKPGDLLITQGAGDVTQIGPMFIRALKERLQNH
;
A
#
# COMPACT_ATOMS: atom_id res chain seq x y z
N GLY A 1 7.16 9.82 0.68
CA GLY A 1 6.24 9.66 -0.15
C GLY A 1 4.79 9.28 0.07
N HIS A 2 3.94 10.26 0.37
CA HIS A 2 2.51 10.02 0.54
C HIS A 2 1.66 10.85 -0.44
N HIS A 3 2.27 11.76 -1.19
CA HIS A 3 1.56 12.56 -2.20
C HIS A 3 1.44 11.75 -3.50
N PRO A 4 0.28 11.79 -4.20
CA PRO A 4 0.09 11.02 -5.43
C PRO A 4 1.17 11.23 -6.50
N THR A 5 1.68 12.46 -6.64
CA THR A 5 2.75 12.76 -7.59
C THR A 5 4.05 12.03 -7.22
N GLU A 6 4.41 12.01 -5.94
CA GLU A 6 5.61 11.30 -5.45
C GLU A 6 5.45 9.79 -5.62
N ILE A 7 4.25 9.27 -5.33
CA ILE A 7 3.93 7.85 -5.50
C ILE A 7 4.09 7.46 -6.97
N ALA A 8 3.49 8.21 -7.88
CA ALA A 8 3.58 7.92 -9.31
C ALA A 8 5.04 7.93 -9.80
N ALA A 9 5.86 8.87 -9.31
CA ALA A 9 7.28 8.92 -9.64
C ALA A 9 8.02 7.67 -9.14
N THR A 10 7.72 7.21 -7.93
CA THR A 10 8.32 5.99 -7.37
C THR A 10 7.93 4.76 -8.20
N MET A 11 6.65 4.63 -8.58
CA MET A 11 6.19 3.53 -9.40
C MET A 11 6.87 3.54 -10.77
N SER A 12 6.98 4.70 -11.40
CA SER A 12 7.65 4.84 -12.69
C SER A 12 9.12 4.42 -12.64
N ALA A 13 9.80 4.68 -11.51
CA ALA A 13 11.18 4.27 -11.32
C ALA A 13 11.31 2.75 -11.07
N ALA A 14 10.32 2.14 -10.41
CA ALA A 14 10.36 0.73 -10.03
C ALA A 14 10.01 -0.21 -11.19
N LEU A 15 9.03 0.15 -12.02
CA LEU A 15 8.50 -0.72 -13.07
C LEU A 15 9.57 -1.22 -14.07
N PRO A 16 10.52 -0.37 -14.55
CA PRO A 16 11.54 -0.83 -15.49
C PRO A 16 12.60 -1.77 -14.92
N LEU A 17 12.59 -2.03 -13.59
CA LEU A 17 13.62 -2.86 -12.95
C LEU A 17 13.49 -4.35 -13.27
N GLY A 18 12.41 -4.79 -13.95
CA GLY A 18 12.28 -6.14 -14.46
C GLY A 18 11.84 -7.20 -13.45
N PHE A 19 11.24 -6.79 -12.32
CA PHE A 19 10.65 -7.73 -11.38
C PHE A 19 9.41 -8.39 -11.99
N LYS A 20 9.10 -9.62 -11.56
CA LYS A 20 7.94 -10.36 -12.07
C LYS A 20 6.64 -9.63 -11.75
N ARG A 21 6.51 -9.13 -10.53
CA ARG A 21 5.37 -8.33 -10.08
C ARG A 21 5.85 -7.25 -9.14
N VAL A 22 5.09 -6.18 -9.07
CA VAL A 22 5.31 -5.10 -8.10
C VAL A 22 4.13 -5.09 -7.13
N VAL A 23 4.43 -5.30 -5.86
CA VAL A 23 3.47 -5.30 -4.76
C VAL A 23 3.73 -4.07 -3.90
N VAL A 24 2.71 -3.27 -3.69
CA VAL A 24 2.83 -2.02 -2.94
C VAL A 24 1.91 -2.05 -1.72
N VAL A 25 2.47 -1.67 -0.57
CA VAL A 25 1.72 -1.38 0.64
C VAL A 25 1.76 0.13 0.85
N PHE A 26 0.59 0.75 0.87
CA PHE A 26 0.47 2.20 1.00
C PHE A 26 -0.32 2.57 2.26
N GLN A 27 0.21 3.55 3.01
CA GLN A 27 -0.51 4.16 4.12
C GLN A 27 -0.77 5.63 3.83
N PRO A 28 -2.05 6.03 3.68
CA PRO A 28 -2.38 7.44 3.52
C PRO A 28 -2.02 8.23 4.78
N HIS A 29 -1.64 9.49 4.61
CA HIS A 29 -1.20 10.35 5.69
C HIS A 29 -2.18 11.50 5.87
N ARG A 30 -2.79 11.58 7.06
CA ARG A 30 -3.81 12.55 7.47
C ARG A 30 -5.15 12.39 6.72
N TYR A 31 -6.23 12.55 7.45
CA TYR A 31 -7.58 12.43 6.90
C TYR A 31 -7.90 13.56 5.91
N SER A 32 -7.54 14.80 6.26
CA SER A 32 -7.79 15.96 5.40
C SER A 32 -7.09 15.82 4.05
N ARG A 33 -5.83 15.42 4.05
CA ARG A 33 -5.07 15.23 2.81
C ARG A 33 -5.61 14.08 1.98
N THR A 34 -5.99 12.97 2.63
CA THR A 34 -6.58 11.82 1.94
C THR A 34 -7.88 12.23 1.24
N GLN A 35 -8.73 13.00 1.91
CA GLN A 35 -9.98 13.50 1.35
C GLN A 35 -9.71 14.44 0.17
N ASP A 36 -8.82 15.42 0.35
CA ASP A 36 -8.55 16.43 -0.67
C ASP A 36 -7.92 15.85 -1.93
N LEU A 37 -7.10 14.81 -1.79
CA LEU A 37 -6.37 14.20 -2.89
C LEU A 37 -7.01 12.89 -3.38
N ALA A 38 -8.21 12.54 -2.89
CA ALA A 38 -8.83 11.24 -3.15
C ALA A 38 -8.83 10.86 -4.63
N ASP A 39 -9.29 11.76 -5.50
CA ASP A 39 -9.39 11.48 -6.94
C ASP A 39 -8.00 11.31 -7.58
N SER A 40 -6.99 11.99 -7.06
CA SER A 40 -5.63 11.92 -7.59
C SER A 40 -4.97 10.56 -7.32
N PHE A 41 -5.44 9.81 -6.33
CA PHE A 41 -4.90 8.48 -6.05
C PHE A 41 -5.29 7.43 -7.10
N ALA A 42 -6.35 7.67 -7.87
CA ALA A 42 -6.85 6.69 -8.85
C ALA A 42 -5.77 6.19 -9.81
N HIS A 43 -4.85 7.06 -10.22
CA HIS A 43 -3.79 6.74 -11.17
C HIS A 43 -2.38 6.78 -10.59
N ALA A 44 -2.25 7.01 -9.27
CA ALA A 44 -0.94 7.10 -8.63
C ALA A 44 -0.15 5.79 -8.67
N PHE A 45 -0.85 4.66 -8.78
CA PHE A 45 -0.27 3.32 -8.73
C PHE A 45 -0.33 2.60 -10.08
N ASP A 46 -0.49 3.34 -11.17
CA ASP A 46 -0.59 2.75 -12.51
C ASP A 46 0.59 1.80 -12.78
N GLY A 47 0.29 0.62 -13.29
CA GLY A 47 1.28 -0.36 -13.74
C GLY A 47 1.72 -1.37 -12.68
N ILE A 48 1.36 -1.20 -11.42
CA ILE A 48 1.67 -2.21 -10.40
C ILE A 48 0.65 -3.35 -10.45
N ASP A 49 1.00 -4.47 -9.81
CA ASP A 49 0.17 -5.68 -9.86
C ASP A 49 -0.73 -5.84 -8.64
N VAL A 50 -0.25 -5.44 -7.46
CA VAL A 50 -0.94 -5.63 -6.19
C VAL A 50 -0.80 -4.38 -5.35
N LEU A 51 -1.93 -3.88 -4.84
CA LEU A 51 -1.96 -2.75 -3.91
C LEU A 51 -2.68 -3.18 -2.63
N ARG A 52 -2.03 -2.96 -1.50
CA ARG A 52 -2.63 -3.11 -0.17
C ARG A 52 -2.62 -1.76 0.51
N VAL A 53 -3.78 -1.26 0.89
CA VAL A 53 -3.93 0.05 1.51
C VAL A 53 -4.22 -0.12 2.99
N MET A 54 -3.38 0.47 3.83
CA MET A 54 -3.56 0.54 5.27
C MET A 54 -4.53 1.67 5.62
N ASP A 55 -4.94 1.74 6.87
CA ASP A 55 -5.75 2.86 7.30
C ASP A 55 -4.91 4.13 7.43
N VAL A 56 -5.60 5.27 7.43
CA VAL A 56 -4.95 6.58 7.50
C VAL A 56 -4.10 6.71 8.76
N PHE A 57 -2.88 7.19 8.62
CA PHE A 57 -2.07 7.63 9.74
C PHE A 57 -2.51 9.05 10.10
N SER A 58 -3.12 9.20 11.28
CA SER A 58 -3.81 10.44 11.66
C SER A 58 -2.89 11.63 11.84
N ALA A 59 -1.66 11.40 12.31
CA ALA A 59 -0.68 12.44 12.62
C ALA A 59 -1.28 13.55 13.53
N GLY A 60 -2.13 13.12 14.48
CA GLY A 60 -2.77 14.03 15.44
C GLY A 60 -4.09 14.63 14.99
N GLU A 61 -4.52 14.40 13.75
CA GLU A 61 -5.83 14.86 13.29
C GLU A 61 -6.97 14.02 13.88
N LEU A 62 -8.12 14.65 14.05
CA LEU A 62 -9.35 13.92 14.37
C LEU A 62 -9.86 13.21 13.10
N PRO A 63 -10.46 12.01 13.24
CA PRO A 63 -11.06 11.33 12.10
C PRO A 63 -12.13 12.18 11.41
N ILE A 64 -12.17 12.08 10.08
CA ILE A 64 -13.24 12.69 9.27
C ILE A 64 -14.21 11.58 8.89
N PRO A 65 -15.51 11.71 9.22
CA PRO A 65 -16.50 10.68 8.87
C PRO A 65 -16.45 10.33 7.38
N GLY A 66 -16.42 9.04 7.08
CA GLY A 66 -16.39 8.55 5.71
C GLY A 66 -15.02 8.56 5.05
N VAL A 67 -13.96 9.02 5.73
CA VAL A 67 -12.60 9.03 5.20
C VAL A 67 -11.75 7.99 5.93
N SER A 68 -11.16 7.08 5.15
CA SER A 68 -10.27 6.04 5.67
C SER A 68 -9.31 5.63 4.55
N GLY A 69 -8.51 4.60 4.77
CA GLY A 69 -7.70 4.00 3.69
C GLY A 69 -8.56 3.50 2.55
N LYS A 70 -9.79 3.09 2.82
CA LYS A 70 -10.74 2.67 1.79
C LYS A 70 -11.06 3.79 0.79
N THR A 71 -10.93 5.04 1.18
CA THR A 71 -11.08 6.17 0.27
C THR A 71 -10.11 6.05 -0.90
N VAL A 72 -8.86 5.65 -0.63
CA VAL A 72 -7.85 5.45 -1.67
C VAL A 72 -8.13 4.16 -2.46
N SER A 73 -8.32 3.03 -1.77
CA SER A 73 -8.51 1.76 -2.45
C SER A 73 -9.72 1.77 -3.37
N SER A 74 -10.82 2.42 -2.97
CA SER A 74 -12.03 2.53 -3.78
C SER A 74 -11.79 3.31 -5.08
N ARG A 75 -11.01 4.39 -5.03
CA ARG A 75 -10.67 5.17 -6.23
C ARG A 75 -9.86 4.36 -7.22
N VAL A 76 -8.88 3.58 -6.71
CA VAL A 76 -8.05 2.71 -7.55
C VAL A 76 -8.90 1.58 -8.15
N GLU A 77 -9.77 0.96 -7.37
CA GLU A 77 -10.66 -0.10 -7.85
C GLU A 77 -11.57 0.39 -8.97
N VAL A 78 -12.21 1.55 -8.78
CA VAL A 78 -13.13 2.13 -9.78
C VAL A 78 -12.38 2.46 -11.07
N ALA A 79 -11.14 2.92 -10.98
CA ALA A 79 -10.33 3.27 -12.14
C ALA A 79 -9.77 2.04 -12.88
N HIS A 80 -9.80 0.86 -12.25
CA HIS A 80 -9.25 -0.38 -12.81
C HIS A 80 -7.78 -0.27 -13.19
N THR A 81 -7.00 0.50 -12.44
CA THR A 81 -5.58 0.74 -12.73
C THR A 81 -4.65 -0.30 -12.12
N VAL A 82 -5.13 -1.08 -11.15
CA VAL A 82 -4.38 -2.15 -10.49
C VAL A 82 -5.26 -3.38 -10.40
N PRO A 83 -4.76 -4.57 -10.83
CA PRO A 83 -5.59 -5.79 -10.85
C PRO A 83 -6.06 -6.28 -9.50
N ASP A 84 -5.24 -6.13 -8.45
CA ASP A 84 -5.53 -6.67 -7.12
C ASP A 84 -5.36 -5.58 -6.07
N VAL A 85 -6.48 -5.03 -5.60
CA VAL A 85 -6.52 -3.94 -4.63
C VAL A 85 -7.32 -4.37 -3.43
N ARG A 86 -6.76 -4.17 -2.22
CA ARG A 86 -7.48 -4.41 -0.97
C ARG A 86 -7.17 -3.35 0.06
N TYR A 87 -8.19 -3.00 0.85
CA TYR A 87 -8.05 -2.19 2.05
C TYR A 87 -7.92 -3.13 3.25
N ILE A 88 -6.79 -3.09 3.95
CA ILE A 88 -6.53 -3.95 5.10
C ILE A 88 -6.03 -3.06 6.25
N PRO A 89 -6.92 -2.62 7.16
CA PRO A 89 -6.53 -1.71 8.24
C PRO A 89 -5.73 -2.37 9.36
N SER A 90 -5.90 -3.67 9.57
CA SER A 90 -5.17 -4.40 10.62
C SER A 90 -3.79 -4.82 10.15
N ARG A 91 -2.74 -4.45 10.91
CA ARG A 91 -1.37 -4.87 10.58
C ARG A 91 -1.24 -6.40 10.59
N ARG A 92 -1.88 -7.06 11.52
CA ARG A 92 -1.86 -8.52 11.62
C ARG A 92 -2.42 -9.15 10.35
N ASP A 93 -3.58 -8.67 9.90
CA ASP A 93 -4.24 -9.19 8.71
C ASP A 93 -3.42 -8.87 7.45
N LEU A 94 -2.79 -7.70 7.42
CA LEU A 94 -1.94 -7.29 6.32
C LEU A 94 -0.72 -8.21 6.18
N ILE A 95 -0.04 -8.51 7.27
CA ILE A 95 1.12 -9.41 7.24
C ILE A 95 0.69 -10.80 6.78
N ALA A 96 -0.44 -11.31 7.27
CA ALA A 96 -0.97 -12.60 6.84
C ALA A 96 -1.27 -12.61 5.33
N ASP A 97 -1.88 -11.54 4.83
CA ASP A 97 -2.16 -11.38 3.40
C ASP A 97 -0.88 -11.35 2.57
N LEU A 98 0.13 -10.60 3.03
CA LEU A 98 1.41 -10.49 2.31
C LEU A 98 2.14 -11.82 2.25
N LEU A 99 2.10 -12.62 3.32
CA LEU A 99 2.71 -13.95 3.32
C LEU A 99 2.10 -14.86 2.26
N ASP A 100 0.81 -14.71 1.98
CA ASP A 100 0.14 -15.50 0.95
C ASP A 100 0.29 -14.91 -0.46
N THR A 101 0.50 -13.60 -0.56
CA THR A 101 0.47 -12.87 -1.82
C THR A 101 1.86 -12.72 -2.45
N VAL A 102 2.87 -12.35 -1.65
CA VAL A 102 4.22 -12.07 -2.15
C VAL A 102 4.93 -13.38 -2.51
N LYS A 103 5.51 -13.43 -3.71
CA LYS A 103 6.20 -14.61 -4.24
C LYS A 103 7.64 -14.27 -4.62
N PRO A 104 8.51 -15.28 -4.76
CA PRO A 104 9.87 -15.05 -5.26
C PRO A 104 9.82 -14.34 -6.63
N GLY A 105 10.66 -13.32 -6.77
CA GLY A 105 10.70 -12.49 -7.98
C GLY A 105 9.87 -11.22 -7.89
N ASP A 106 9.02 -11.09 -6.86
CA ASP A 106 8.24 -9.88 -6.64
C ASP A 106 9.10 -8.79 -5.99
N LEU A 107 8.78 -7.54 -6.31
CA LEU A 107 9.29 -6.37 -5.59
C LEU A 107 8.20 -5.90 -4.63
N LEU A 108 8.54 -5.83 -3.35
CA LEU A 108 7.65 -5.27 -2.33
C LEU A 108 8.08 -3.85 -1.98
N ILE A 109 7.20 -2.89 -2.18
CA ILE A 109 7.43 -1.48 -1.87
C ILE A 109 6.49 -1.07 -0.74
N THR A 110 7.02 -0.43 0.29
CA THR A 110 6.21 0.25 1.30
C THR A 110 6.27 1.75 1.03
N GLN A 111 5.10 2.38 0.95
CA GLN A 111 4.98 3.76 0.53
C GLN A 111 4.14 4.54 1.54
N GLY A 112 4.61 5.73 1.93
CA GLY A 112 3.94 6.58 2.88
C GLY A 112 4.77 6.83 4.12
N ALA A 113 4.11 7.34 5.17
CA ALA A 113 4.74 7.64 6.45
C ALA A 113 3.89 7.09 7.59
N GLY A 114 4.52 6.85 8.74
CA GLY A 114 3.85 6.30 9.92
C GLY A 114 4.06 4.80 10.04
N ASP A 115 2.99 4.06 10.36
CA ASP A 115 3.09 2.63 10.67
C ASP A 115 3.62 1.78 9.50
N VAL A 116 3.46 2.27 8.28
CA VAL A 116 3.92 1.54 7.08
C VAL A 116 5.44 1.29 7.11
N THR A 117 6.20 2.13 7.79
CA THR A 117 7.66 1.95 7.91
C THR A 117 8.02 0.66 8.66
N GLN A 118 7.11 0.12 9.44
CA GLN A 118 7.31 -1.12 10.22
C GLN A 118 6.93 -2.37 9.43
N ILE A 119 6.16 -2.23 8.37
CA ILE A 119 5.59 -3.37 7.63
C ILE A 119 6.68 -4.22 6.97
N GLY A 120 7.67 -3.60 6.34
CA GLY A 120 8.78 -4.34 5.72
C GLY A 120 9.50 -5.26 6.71
N PRO A 121 10.04 -4.70 7.83
CA PRO A 121 10.68 -5.52 8.86
C PRO A 121 9.76 -6.58 9.46
N MET A 122 8.48 -6.28 9.70
CA MET A 122 7.51 -7.25 10.25
C MET A 122 7.28 -8.40 9.27
N PHE A 123 7.14 -8.08 7.99
CA PHE A 123 6.96 -9.08 6.95
C PHE A 123 8.18 -10.02 6.85
N ILE A 124 9.38 -9.45 6.84
CA ILE A 124 10.63 -10.24 6.77
C ILE A 124 10.73 -11.18 7.96
N ARG A 125 10.43 -10.71 9.17
CA ARG A 125 10.44 -11.54 10.38
C ARG A 125 9.43 -12.68 10.27
N ALA A 126 8.21 -12.37 9.87
CA ALA A 126 7.16 -13.37 9.73
C ALA A 126 7.49 -14.41 8.67
N LEU A 127 8.10 -13.98 7.55
CA LEU A 127 8.53 -14.87 6.48
C LEU A 127 9.62 -15.83 6.96
N LYS A 128 10.60 -15.33 7.70
CA LYS A 128 11.67 -16.17 8.28
C LYS A 128 11.10 -17.21 9.22
N GLU A 129 10.17 -16.81 10.10
CA GLU A 129 9.53 -17.75 11.04
C GLU A 129 8.76 -18.82 10.27
N ARG A 130 8.03 -18.45 9.22
CA ARG A 130 7.27 -19.39 8.39
C ARG A 130 8.19 -20.41 7.72
N LEU A 131 9.34 -19.97 7.20
CA LEU A 131 10.30 -20.84 6.53
C LEU A 131 11.00 -21.77 7.52
N GLN A 132 11.23 -21.33 8.75
CA GLN A 132 11.86 -22.15 9.80
C GLN A 132 10.92 -23.25 10.30
N ASN A 133 9.60 -23.04 10.22
CA ASN A 133 8.58 -23.97 10.70
C ASN A 133 8.16 -24.98 9.62
N HIS A 134 8.76 -24.93 8.48
CA HIS A 134 8.54 -25.83 7.36
C HIS A 134 9.88 -26.40 6.89
#